data_037be05d2da1df1853ffb02d925a6308
#
_entry.id   037be05d2da1df1853ffb02d925a6308
#
_cell.length_a   1.000
_cell.length_b   1.000
_cell.length_c   1.000
_cell.angle_alpha   90.00
_cell.angle_beta   90.00
_cell.angle_gamma   90.00
#
_symmetry.space_group_name_H-M   'P 1'
#
loop_
_entity.id
_entity.type
_entity.pdbx_description
1 polymer ?
#
loop_
_entity_poly.entity_id
_entity_poly.type
_entity_poly.pdbx_seq_one_letter_code
_entity_poly.pdbx_strand_id
1 'polypeptide(L)'
;RNRDIDTILDDTRTALSKTGLKTPYILCPHSMSGLEAIYWSQKYPEEVEAIIGLDMAVPQYYSDMRISTAVLKLNKMLCKVGIIKLFSDNYIKTLYSHSSLTKEEKDIIKTLYSKRCISDAFINEADYCKKNAEIVNNGTTPKIPVLMFISNAEGINLDKSIWIDTAKNYASKLNDAQCVKLDCPHYIHNSR
;
A
#
# COMPACT_ATOMS: atom_id res chain seq x y z
N ARG A 1 9.34 -15.15 7.41
CA ARG A 1 8.02 -15.30 8.03
C ARG A 1 6.96 -15.26 6.94
N ASN A 2 5.87 -16.00 7.13
CA ASN A 2 4.71 -15.97 6.24
C ASN A 2 4.10 -14.57 6.17
N ARG A 3 3.60 -14.17 5.00
CA ARG A 3 3.01 -12.84 4.75
C ARG A 3 1.59 -12.97 4.16
N ASP A 4 0.87 -14.04 4.55
CA ASP A 4 -0.57 -14.08 4.31
C ASP A 4 -1.30 -12.98 5.11
N ILE A 5 -2.49 -12.62 4.66
CA ILE A 5 -3.24 -11.48 5.20
C ILE A 5 -3.58 -11.66 6.69
N ASP A 6 -3.82 -12.90 7.14
CA ASP A 6 -4.06 -13.20 8.55
C ASP A 6 -2.84 -12.91 9.40
N THR A 7 -1.66 -13.41 8.97
CA THR A 7 -0.40 -13.17 9.69
C THR A 7 -0.06 -11.68 9.75
N ILE A 8 -0.28 -10.92 8.66
CA ILE A 8 -0.03 -9.48 8.64
C ILE A 8 -0.96 -8.78 9.64
N LEU A 9 -2.25 -9.09 9.61
CA LEU A 9 -3.23 -8.49 10.50
C LEU A 9 -2.94 -8.80 11.97
N ASP A 10 -2.62 -10.05 12.31
CA ASP A 10 -2.31 -10.47 13.68
C ASP A 10 -1.04 -9.78 14.20
N ASP A 11 -0.02 -9.62 13.35
CA ASP A 11 1.21 -8.88 13.69
C ASP A 11 0.89 -7.41 13.99
N THR A 12 0.08 -6.78 13.15
CA THR A 12 -0.32 -5.37 13.30
C THR A 12 -1.13 -5.17 14.58
N ARG A 13 -2.13 -6.02 14.84
CA ARG A 13 -2.94 -5.96 16.07
C ARG A 13 -2.09 -6.20 17.31
N THR A 14 -1.16 -7.17 17.25
CA THR A 14 -0.22 -7.43 18.34
C THR A 14 0.69 -6.24 18.60
N ALA A 15 1.17 -5.56 17.56
CA ALA A 15 2.00 -4.37 17.72
C ALA A 15 1.20 -3.22 18.38
N LEU A 16 -0.02 -2.96 17.90
CA LEU A 16 -0.89 -1.90 18.42
C LEU A 16 -1.31 -2.16 19.87
N SER A 17 -1.59 -3.41 20.25
CA SER A 17 -1.94 -3.74 21.64
C SER A 17 -0.85 -3.35 22.66
N LYS A 18 0.42 -3.30 22.21
CA LYS A 18 1.56 -2.90 23.06
C LYS A 18 1.73 -1.38 23.16
N THR A 19 1.03 -0.59 22.34
CA THR A 19 1.14 0.88 22.37
C THR A 19 0.20 1.53 23.38
N GLY A 20 -0.77 0.78 23.92
CA GLY A 20 -1.82 1.31 24.80
C GLY A 20 -2.95 2.01 24.05
N LEU A 21 -2.91 2.07 22.71
CA LEU A 21 -4.01 2.58 21.90
C LEU A 21 -5.23 1.66 22.02
N LYS A 22 -6.41 2.26 22.07
CA LYS A 22 -7.68 1.54 22.24
C LYS A 22 -8.49 1.57 20.95
N THR A 23 -9.22 0.49 20.67
CA THR A 23 -10.24 0.42 19.62
C THR A 23 -11.47 1.27 19.98
N PRO A 24 -12.30 1.68 18.99
CA PRO A 24 -12.07 1.47 17.56
C PRO A 24 -11.03 2.41 16.95
N TYR A 25 -10.40 1.99 15.83
CA TYR A 25 -9.39 2.76 15.10
C TYR A 25 -9.96 3.39 13.84
N ILE A 26 -9.44 4.56 13.47
CA ILE A 26 -9.53 5.08 12.10
C ILE A 26 -8.26 4.63 11.37
N LEU A 27 -8.41 3.79 10.34
CA LEU A 27 -7.29 3.28 9.57
C LEU A 27 -6.96 4.20 8.40
N CYS A 28 -5.67 4.51 8.21
CA CYS A 28 -5.19 5.36 7.13
C CYS A 28 -4.27 4.57 6.17
N PRO A 29 -4.78 3.60 5.41
CA PRO A 29 -3.96 2.79 4.52
C PRO A 29 -3.46 3.56 3.31
N HIS A 30 -2.22 3.27 2.89
CA HIS A 30 -1.65 3.71 1.63
C HIS A 30 -1.30 2.50 0.76
N SER A 31 -1.60 2.57 -0.55
CA SER A 31 -1.20 1.53 -1.51
C SER A 31 -1.69 0.13 -1.07
N MET A 32 -0.84 -0.89 -1.08
CA MET A 32 -1.17 -2.29 -0.80
C MET A 32 -1.80 -2.50 0.59
N SER A 33 -1.49 -1.66 1.58
CA SER A 33 -2.12 -1.77 2.91
C SER A 33 -3.64 -1.51 2.90
N GLY A 34 -4.20 -1.08 1.78
CA GLY A 34 -5.64 -1.07 1.55
C GLY A 34 -6.28 -2.44 1.71
N LEU A 35 -5.62 -3.52 1.28
CA LEU A 35 -6.09 -4.89 1.49
C LEU A 35 -6.19 -5.23 2.98
N GLU A 36 -5.18 -4.82 3.74
CA GLU A 36 -5.11 -5.07 5.18
C GLU A 36 -6.21 -4.32 5.94
N ALA A 37 -6.45 -3.05 5.60
CA ALA A 37 -7.48 -2.24 6.23
C ALA A 37 -8.89 -2.76 5.91
N ILE A 38 -9.15 -3.15 4.65
CA ILE A 38 -10.42 -3.77 4.25
C ILE A 38 -10.60 -5.08 5.01
N TYR A 39 -9.59 -5.96 5.04
CA TYR A 39 -9.65 -7.24 5.73
C TYR A 39 -9.87 -7.08 7.24
N TRP A 40 -9.22 -6.10 7.86
CA TRP A 40 -9.44 -5.80 9.27
C TRP A 40 -10.89 -5.44 9.55
N SER A 41 -11.47 -4.54 8.76
CA SER A 41 -12.87 -4.15 8.90
C SER A 41 -13.87 -5.29 8.62
N GLN A 42 -13.47 -6.30 7.82
CA GLN A 42 -14.27 -7.49 7.57
C GLN A 42 -14.23 -8.47 8.75
N LYS A 43 -13.05 -8.68 9.32
CA LYS A 43 -12.78 -9.71 10.33
C LYS A 43 -13.10 -9.24 11.74
N TYR A 44 -12.88 -7.97 12.03
CA TYR A 44 -13.07 -7.34 13.34
C TYR A 44 -13.74 -5.96 13.16
N PRO A 45 -15.01 -5.93 12.72
CA PRO A 45 -15.70 -4.66 12.41
C PRO A 45 -15.83 -3.74 13.63
N GLU A 46 -15.86 -4.28 14.85
CA GLU A 46 -15.92 -3.53 16.09
C GLU A 46 -14.60 -2.80 16.43
N GLU A 47 -13.51 -3.19 15.80
CA GLU A 47 -12.21 -2.56 16.02
C GLU A 47 -11.93 -1.39 15.07
N VAL A 48 -12.76 -1.22 14.02
CA VAL A 48 -12.52 -0.21 12.96
C VAL A 48 -13.71 0.73 12.84
N GLU A 49 -13.48 2.01 13.14
CA GLU A 49 -14.50 3.06 13.04
C GLU A 49 -14.67 3.58 11.61
N ALA A 50 -13.57 3.79 10.91
CA ALA A 50 -13.54 4.31 9.53
C ALA A 50 -12.24 3.95 8.81
N ILE A 51 -12.26 4.05 7.47
CA ILE A 51 -11.05 3.97 6.62
C ILE A 51 -10.88 5.29 5.88
N ILE A 52 -9.68 5.88 5.96
CA ILE A 52 -9.25 7.04 5.16
C ILE A 52 -8.14 6.57 4.22
N GLY A 53 -8.53 6.11 3.03
CA GLY A 53 -7.59 5.57 2.04
C GLY A 53 -6.75 6.65 1.37
N LEU A 54 -5.43 6.57 1.52
CA LEU A 54 -4.47 7.45 0.87
C LEU A 54 -3.94 6.75 -0.40
N ASP A 55 -4.67 6.87 -1.50
CA ASP A 55 -4.41 6.15 -2.75
C ASP A 55 -4.28 4.63 -2.52
N MET A 56 -5.18 4.10 -1.69
CA MET A 56 -5.15 2.72 -1.26
C MET A 56 -5.51 1.76 -2.39
N ALA A 57 -4.87 0.60 -2.41
CA ALA A 57 -5.23 -0.46 -3.31
C ALA A 57 -6.48 -1.20 -2.84
N VAL A 58 -7.29 -1.63 -3.80
CA VAL A 58 -8.47 -2.48 -3.60
C VAL A 58 -8.24 -3.86 -4.23
N PRO A 59 -8.96 -4.91 -3.80
CA PRO A 59 -8.68 -6.28 -4.25
C PRO A 59 -8.64 -6.46 -5.76
N GLN A 60 -9.47 -5.72 -6.51
CA GLN A 60 -9.60 -5.83 -7.96
C GLN A 60 -8.32 -5.49 -8.74
N TYR A 61 -7.40 -4.69 -8.17
CA TYR A 61 -6.12 -4.41 -8.82
C TYR A 61 -5.24 -5.63 -9.00
N TYR A 62 -5.46 -6.67 -8.20
CA TYR A 62 -4.61 -7.84 -8.14
C TYR A 62 -5.15 -9.04 -8.93
N SER A 63 -6.37 -8.95 -9.50
CA SER A 63 -6.99 -10.05 -10.26
C SER A 63 -6.12 -10.52 -11.42
N ASP A 64 -5.57 -9.58 -12.18
CA ASP A 64 -4.74 -9.84 -13.35
C ASP A 64 -3.24 -9.60 -13.12
N MET A 65 -2.88 -9.19 -11.91
CA MET A 65 -1.49 -8.87 -11.59
C MET A 65 -0.62 -10.13 -11.54
N ARG A 66 0.48 -10.11 -12.29
CA ARG A 66 1.51 -11.14 -12.27
C ARG A 66 2.80 -10.55 -11.72
N ILE A 67 3.09 -10.83 -10.47
CA ILE A 67 4.35 -10.42 -9.84
C ILE A 67 5.33 -11.59 -9.97
N SER A 68 6.43 -11.37 -10.69
CA SER A 68 7.49 -12.37 -10.80
C SER A 68 8.44 -12.26 -9.60
N THR A 69 8.28 -13.17 -8.64
CA THR A 69 9.19 -13.24 -7.49
C THR A 69 10.63 -13.56 -7.88
N ALA A 70 10.84 -14.24 -9.02
CA ALA A 70 12.18 -14.45 -9.58
C ALA A 70 12.86 -13.15 -9.96
N VAL A 71 12.14 -12.23 -10.62
CA VAL A 71 12.63 -10.89 -10.96
C VAL A 71 12.92 -10.08 -9.69
N LEU A 72 12.06 -10.17 -8.67
CA LEU A 72 12.29 -9.49 -7.39
C LEU A 72 13.54 -10.02 -6.68
N LYS A 73 13.77 -11.34 -6.69
CA LYS A 73 14.98 -11.96 -6.13
C LYS A 73 16.24 -11.51 -6.87
N LEU A 74 16.18 -11.45 -8.21
CA LEU A 74 17.28 -10.93 -9.02
C LEU A 74 17.57 -9.44 -8.68
N ASN A 75 16.54 -8.62 -8.64
CA ASN A 75 16.68 -7.21 -8.27
C ASN A 75 17.23 -7.04 -6.84
N LYS A 76 16.83 -7.90 -5.89
CA LYS A 76 17.43 -7.91 -4.54
C LYS A 76 18.93 -8.19 -4.58
N MET A 77 19.38 -9.13 -5.43
CA MET A 77 20.81 -9.41 -5.60
C MET A 77 21.53 -8.19 -6.18
N LEU A 78 20.95 -7.53 -7.19
CA LEU A 78 21.50 -6.30 -7.78
C LEU A 78 21.56 -5.14 -6.77
N CYS A 79 20.57 -5.05 -5.85
CA CYS A 79 20.63 -4.11 -4.72
C CYS A 79 21.83 -4.37 -3.82
N LYS A 80 22.08 -5.63 -3.45
CA LYS A 80 23.17 -6.00 -2.55
C LYS A 80 24.56 -5.65 -3.12
N VAL A 81 24.74 -5.80 -4.43
CA VAL A 81 26.02 -5.45 -5.11
C VAL A 81 26.09 -3.97 -5.51
N GLY A 82 25.07 -3.18 -5.16
CA GLY A 82 25.08 -1.72 -5.37
C GLY A 82 24.75 -1.25 -6.79
N ILE A 83 24.48 -2.17 -7.72
CA ILE A 83 24.18 -1.83 -9.13
C ILE A 83 22.89 -1.00 -9.24
N ILE A 84 21.91 -1.25 -8.41
CA ILE A 84 20.63 -0.48 -8.41
C ILE A 84 20.86 1.00 -8.10
N LYS A 85 21.92 1.38 -7.41
CA LYS A 85 22.25 2.80 -7.18
C LYS A 85 22.41 3.59 -8.50
N LEU A 86 22.84 2.94 -9.58
CA LEU A 86 23.03 3.58 -10.87
C LEU A 86 21.70 3.90 -11.58
N PHE A 87 20.63 3.21 -11.24
CA PHE A 87 19.33 3.32 -11.91
C PHE A 87 18.20 3.86 -11.00
N SER A 88 18.43 3.91 -9.69
CA SER A 88 17.40 4.25 -8.71
C SER A 88 17.17 5.76 -8.53
N ASP A 89 18.08 6.62 -9.02
CA ASP A 89 18.01 8.06 -8.74
C ASP A 89 16.71 8.71 -9.23
N ASN A 90 16.22 8.31 -10.39
CA ASN A 90 14.98 8.87 -10.93
C ASN A 90 13.75 8.37 -10.14
N TYR A 91 13.69 7.08 -9.80
CA TYR A 91 12.59 6.54 -9.00
C TYR A 91 12.58 7.11 -7.58
N ILE A 92 13.75 7.19 -6.95
CA ILE A 92 13.88 7.78 -5.61
C ILE A 92 13.48 9.26 -5.63
N LYS A 93 13.80 10.00 -6.70
CA LYS A 93 13.36 11.39 -6.85
C LYS A 93 11.83 11.52 -6.89
N THR A 94 11.11 10.60 -7.49
CA THR A 94 9.63 10.64 -7.50
C THR A 94 9.03 10.45 -6.11
N LEU A 95 9.70 9.72 -5.22
CA LEU A 95 9.22 9.50 -3.84
C LEU A 95 9.18 10.80 -3.00
N TYR A 96 9.99 11.80 -3.35
CA TYR A 96 10.08 13.04 -2.59
C TYR A 96 10.06 14.31 -3.44
N SER A 97 9.71 14.21 -4.74
CA SER A 97 9.70 15.38 -5.66
C SER A 97 8.79 16.51 -5.18
N HIS A 98 7.73 16.19 -4.46
CA HIS A 98 6.76 17.14 -3.92
C HIS A 98 6.88 17.32 -2.39
N SER A 99 7.96 16.82 -1.77
CA SER A 99 8.16 16.93 -0.33
C SER A 99 9.02 18.13 0.05
N SER A 100 8.84 18.64 1.27
CA SER A 100 9.66 19.71 1.86
C SER A 100 10.96 19.19 2.51
N LEU A 101 11.37 17.96 2.20
CA LEU A 101 12.57 17.34 2.77
C LEU A 101 13.84 18.12 2.43
N THR A 102 14.69 18.27 3.41
CA THR A 102 16.03 18.82 3.24
C THR A 102 16.91 17.93 2.37
N LYS A 103 18.04 18.46 1.92
CA LYS A 103 19.01 17.67 1.15
C LYS A 103 19.54 16.49 1.95
N GLU A 104 19.80 16.67 3.25
CA GLU A 104 20.30 15.63 4.15
C GLU A 104 19.28 14.49 4.31
N GLU A 105 18.01 14.82 4.52
CA GLU A 105 16.93 13.81 4.60
C GLU A 105 16.79 13.04 3.29
N LYS A 106 16.90 13.71 2.14
CA LYS A 106 16.88 13.06 0.82
C LYS A 106 18.06 12.10 0.63
N ASP A 107 19.24 12.46 1.09
CA ASP A 107 20.45 11.62 1.02
C ASP A 107 20.33 10.40 1.95
N ILE A 108 19.70 10.55 3.13
CA ILE A 108 19.37 9.45 4.04
C ILE A 108 18.38 8.49 3.37
N ILE A 109 17.26 8.99 2.81
CA ILE A 109 16.27 8.17 2.09
C ILE A 109 16.94 7.41 0.95
N LYS A 110 17.74 8.07 0.14
CA LYS A 110 18.49 7.45 -0.97
C LYS A 110 19.39 6.31 -0.47
N THR A 111 20.06 6.52 0.65
CA THR A 111 20.96 5.53 1.24
C THR A 111 20.18 4.32 1.77
N LEU A 112 19.10 4.55 2.49
CA LEU A 112 18.25 3.49 3.04
C LEU A 112 17.55 2.69 1.93
N TYR A 113 16.98 3.38 0.95
CA TYR A 113 16.34 2.75 -0.20
C TYR A 113 17.32 1.87 -0.97
N SER A 114 18.50 2.41 -1.34
CA SER A 114 19.50 1.65 -2.10
C SER A 114 20.00 0.39 -1.38
N LYS A 115 19.89 0.32 -0.04
CA LYS A 115 20.32 -0.84 0.74
C LYS A 115 19.19 -1.83 1.04
N ARG A 116 17.93 -1.38 1.10
CA ARG A 116 16.81 -2.16 1.64
C ARG A 116 15.53 -2.14 0.80
N CYS A 117 15.57 -1.62 -0.43
CA CYS A 117 14.38 -1.49 -1.29
C CYS A 117 13.65 -2.81 -1.54
N ILE A 118 14.36 -3.94 -1.54
CA ILE A 118 13.77 -5.27 -1.73
C ILE A 118 14.21 -6.19 -0.57
N SER A 119 13.39 -6.25 0.47
CA SER A 119 13.57 -7.16 1.60
C SER A 119 12.97 -8.54 1.31
N ASP A 120 13.33 -9.57 2.12
CA ASP A 120 12.66 -10.87 2.06
C ASP A 120 11.17 -10.76 2.44
N ALA A 121 10.83 -9.86 3.37
CA ALA A 121 9.46 -9.59 3.73
C ALA A 121 8.67 -9.06 2.53
N PHE A 122 9.22 -8.09 1.79
CA PHE A 122 8.61 -7.55 0.57
C PHE A 122 8.40 -8.63 -0.51
N ILE A 123 9.40 -9.51 -0.75
CA ILE A 123 9.28 -10.60 -1.73
C ILE A 123 8.17 -11.57 -1.30
N ASN A 124 8.15 -11.96 -0.03
CA ASN A 124 7.14 -12.87 0.50
C ASN A 124 5.73 -12.24 0.43
N GLU A 125 5.60 -10.96 0.71
CA GLU A 125 4.33 -10.23 0.60
C GLU A 125 3.84 -10.14 -0.85
N ALA A 126 4.74 -9.86 -1.78
CA ALA A 126 4.45 -9.87 -3.21
C ALA A 126 3.98 -11.26 -3.70
N ASP A 127 4.54 -12.34 -3.16
CA ASP A 127 4.15 -13.73 -3.49
C ASP A 127 2.72 -14.05 -3.00
N TYR A 128 2.34 -13.51 -1.86
CA TYR A 128 0.99 -13.67 -1.29
C TYR A 128 -0.03 -12.66 -1.80
N CYS A 129 0.38 -11.61 -2.49
CA CYS A 129 -0.45 -10.46 -2.82
C CYS A 129 -1.76 -10.85 -3.53
N LYS A 130 -1.69 -11.70 -4.56
CA LYS A 130 -2.89 -12.17 -5.28
C LYS A 130 -3.80 -12.99 -4.38
N LYS A 131 -3.27 -13.94 -3.62
CA LYS A 131 -4.04 -14.77 -2.69
C LYS A 131 -4.68 -13.92 -1.58
N ASN A 132 -3.95 -12.96 -1.04
CA ASN A 132 -4.48 -12.02 -0.06
C ASN A 132 -5.65 -11.21 -0.63
N ALA A 133 -5.49 -10.69 -1.86
CA ALA A 133 -6.56 -9.97 -2.54
C ALA A 133 -7.80 -10.83 -2.81
N GLU A 134 -7.62 -12.10 -3.19
CA GLU A 134 -8.72 -13.06 -3.37
C GLU A 134 -9.49 -13.29 -2.05
N ILE A 135 -8.77 -13.45 -0.92
CA ILE A 135 -9.39 -13.60 0.42
C ILE A 135 -10.23 -12.36 0.75
N VAL A 136 -9.64 -11.15 0.58
CA VAL A 136 -10.33 -9.89 0.86
C VAL A 136 -11.53 -9.67 -0.06
N ASN A 137 -11.40 -10.01 -1.35
CA ASN A 137 -12.48 -9.87 -2.33
C ASN A 137 -13.68 -10.79 -2.05
N ASN A 138 -13.42 -11.96 -1.47
CA ASN A 138 -14.45 -12.94 -1.10
C ASN A 138 -15.07 -12.67 0.28
N GLY A 139 -14.54 -11.70 1.02
CA GLY A 139 -15.07 -11.27 2.30
C GLY A 139 -16.33 -10.40 2.16
N THR A 140 -16.88 -10.02 3.29
CA THR A 140 -18.04 -9.12 3.34
C THR A 140 -17.65 -7.70 2.98
N THR A 141 -18.55 -6.94 2.35
CA THR A 141 -18.35 -5.51 2.12
C THR A 141 -18.23 -4.76 3.45
N PRO A 142 -17.24 -3.91 3.64
CA PRO A 142 -17.13 -3.04 4.82
C PRO A 142 -18.41 -2.24 5.05
N LYS A 143 -18.90 -2.23 6.30
CA LYS A 143 -20.12 -1.49 6.70
C LYS A 143 -19.81 -0.18 7.42
N ILE A 144 -18.57 0.21 7.43
CA ILE A 144 -18.04 1.43 8.07
C ILE A 144 -17.86 2.53 7.02
N PRO A 145 -17.78 3.82 7.42
CA PRO A 145 -17.46 4.92 6.52
C PRO A 145 -16.09 4.76 5.86
N VAL A 146 -16.01 5.03 4.56
CA VAL A 146 -14.76 4.95 3.79
C VAL A 146 -14.57 6.23 2.98
N LEU A 147 -13.52 6.98 3.27
CA LEU A 147 -13.06 8.11 2.45
C LEU A 147 -11.84 7.67 1.64
N MET A 148 -11.90 7.77 0.31
CA MET A 148 -10.80 7.40 -0.57
C MET A 148 -10.25 8.65 -1.26
N PHE A 149 -9.03 9.04 -0.94
CA PHE A 149 -8.24 9.97 -1.75
C PHE A 149 -7.60 9.17 -2.88
N ILE A 150 -7.80 9.61 -4.12
CA ILE A 150 -7.32 8.93 -5.34
C ILE A 150 -6.36 9.87 -6.05
N SER A 151 -5.11 9.44 -6.26
CA SER A 151 -4.07 10.19 -6.95
C SER A 151 -4.32 10.30 -8.46
N ASN A 152 -3.43 11.00 -9.17
CA ASN A 152 -3.39 10.99 -10.64
C ASN A 152 -2.68 9.74 -11.21
N ALA A 153 -2.35 8.77 -10.36
CA ALA A 153 -1.66 7.50 -10.65
C ALA A 153 -0.22 7.66 -11.18
N GLU A 154 0.39 8.82 -11.03
CA GLU A 154 1.82 8.99 -11.31
C GLU A 154 2.64 8.20 -10.26
N GLY A 155 3.62 7.42 -10.73
CA GLY A 155 4.43 6.54 -9.90
C GLY A 155 3.87 5.12 -9.70
N ILE A 156 2.71 4.81 -10.30
CA ILE A 156 2.13 3.46 -10.33
C ILE A 156 2.44 2.81 -11.67
N ASN A 157 2.81 1.53 -11.64
CA ASN A 157 3.08 0.76 -12.87
C ASN A 157 1.79 0.09 -13.42
N LEU A 158 0.73 0.90 -13.55
CA LEU A 158 -0.55 0.53 -14.15
C LEU A 158 -1.06 1.69 -15.00
N ASP A 159 -1.98 1.41 -15.91
CA ASP A 159 -2.69 2.46 -16.63
C ASP A 159 -3.46 3.36 -15.65
N LYS A 160 -3.35 4.68 -15.86
CA LYS A 160 -3.95 5.69 -14.97
C LYS A 160 -5.47 5.56 -14.87
N SER A 161 -6.12 5.26 -15.97
CA SER A 161 -7.58 5.09 -16.01
C SER A 161 -7.98 3.83 -15.24
N ILE A 162 -7.27 2.72 -15.40
CA ILE A 162 -7.53 1.48 -14.67
C ILE A 162 -7.42 1.71 -13.17
N TRP A 163 -6.37 2.41 -12.71
CA TRP A 163 -6.20 2.73 -11.30
C TRP A 163 -7.38 3.52 -10.74
N ILE A 164 -7.69 4.65 -11.38
CA ILE A 164 -8.74 5.57 -10.91
C ILE A 164 -10.13 4.92 -10.97
N ASP A 165 -10.44 4.25 -12.08
CA ASP A 165 -11.78 3.68 -12.30
C ASP A 165 -12.02 2.47 -11.39
N THR A 166 -11.00 1.65 -11.14
CA THR A 166 -11.12 0.52 -10.23
C THR A 166 -11.39 0.98 -8.79
N ALA A 167 -10.69 2.03 -8.31
CA ALA A 167 -10.95 2.61 -7.00
C ALA A 167 -12.39 3.15 -6.87
N LYS A 168 -12.85 3.90 -7.88
CA LYS A 168 -14.22 4.43 -7.91
C LYS A 168 -15.27 3.32 -7.96
N ASN A 169 -15.03 2.29 -8.79
CA ASN A 169 -15.92 1.14 -8.89
C ASN A 169 -15.99 0.33 -7.59
N TYR A 170 -14.90 0.27 -6.85
CA TYR A 170 -14.92 -0.32 -5.51
C TYR A 170 -15.76 0.53 -4.56
N ALA A 171 -15.49 1.83 -4.47
CA ALA A 171 -16.24 2.75 -3.61
C ALA A 171 -17.74 2.76 -3.89
N SER A 172 -18.16 2.68 -5.16
CA SER A 172 -19.58 2.67 -5.55
C SER A 172 -20.36 1.45 -5.02
N LYS A 173 -19.67 0.39 -4.59
CA LYS A 173 -20.27 -0.81 -3.99
C LYS A 173 -20.41 -0.73 -2.47
N LEU A 174 -19.82 0.29 -1.85
CA LEU A 174 -19.89 0.53 -0.41
C LEU A 174 -21.12 1.37 -0.08
N ASN A 175 -21.75 1.11 1.08
CA ASN A 175 -22.94 1.84 1.52
C ASN A 175 -22.63 3.30 1.91
N ASP A 176 -21.45 3.55 2.48
CA ASP A 176 -21.01 4.86 2.94
C ASP A 176 -19.57 5.08 2.49
N ALA A 177 -19.40 5.57 1.28
CA ALA A 177 -18.09 5.87 0.72
C ALA A 177 -18.06 7.17 -0.05
N GLN A 178 -16.95 7.88 0.08
CA GLN A 178 -16.65 9.10 -0.67
C GLN A 178 -15.29 8.96 -1.37
N CYS A 179 -15.19 9.51 -2.60
CA CYS A 179 -13.94 9.58 -3.35
C CYS A 179 -13.58 11.04 -3.61
N VAL A 180 -12.35 11.39 -3.31
CA VAL A 180 -11.76 12.70 -3.61
C VAL A 180 -10.56 12.47 -4.53
N LYS A 181 -10.65 12.96 -5.77
CA LYS A 181 -9.52 12.89 -6.71
C LYS A 181 -8.55 14.06 -6.41
N LEU A 182 -7.26 13.71 -6.29
CA LEU A 182 -6.18 14.66 -6.11
C LEU A 182 -5.25 14.66 -7.33
N ASP A 183 -4.82 15.84 -7.74
CA ASP A 183 -3.81 15.98 -8.79
C ASP A 183 -2.40 15.95 -8.18
N CYS A 184 -2.03 14.77 -7.70
CA CYS A 184 -0.71 14.50 -7.13
C CYS A 184 -0.32 13.05 -7.39
N PRO A 185 0.98 12.71 -7.30
CA PRO A 185 1.48 11.34 -7.44
C PRO A 185 0.94 10.38 -6.38
N HIS A 186 1.18 9.09 -6.60
CA HIS A 186 0.75 7.97 -5.73
C HIS A 186 1.07 8.17 -4.23
N TYR A 187 2.21 8.76 -3.91
CA TYR A 187 2.59 9.06 -2.52
C TYR A 187 1.93 10.36 -2.04
N ILE A 188 0.60 10.34 -1.91
CA ILE A 188 -0.23 11.52 -1.55
C ILE A 188 0.29 12.20 -0.26
N HIS A 189 0.67 11.39 0.72
CA HIS A 189 1.17 11.87 2.01
C HIS A 189 2.53 12.61 1.94
N ASN A 190 3.21 12.52 0.80
CA ASN A 190 4.43 13.29 0.51
C ASN A 190 4.16 14.52 -0.35
N SER A 191 2.93 14.69 -0.82
CA SER A 191 2.50 15.81 -1.66
C SER A 191 1.82 16.88 -0.81
N ARG A 192 2.10 18.14 -1.10
CA ARG A 192 1.49 19.29 -0.43
C ARG A 192 0.65 20.11 -1.40
#